data_0d4ca3e457e383bbe81d610ebb5d097b
#
_entry.id   0d4ca3e457e383bbe81d610ebb5d097b
#
_cell.length_a   1.000
_cell.length_b   1.000
_cell.length_c   1.000
_cell.angle_alpha   90.00
_cell.angle_beta   90.00
_cell.angle_gamma   90.00
#
_symmetry.space_group_name_H-M   'P 1'
#
loop_
_entity.id
_entity.type
_entity.pdbx_description
1 polymer ?
#
loop_
_entity_poly.entity_id
_entity_poly.type
_entity_poly.pdbx_seq_one_letter_code
_entity_poly.pdbx_strand_id
1 'polypeptide(L)'
;MLILRLVLALCFLGVASPPASGQAGSPPRASMPFEKGTVEISVLGGTSLPIALFRATPDHNVTMASFQIGRVMSGGPNGNNVQLMLDVTPFFQVRQPEIVRGASVSPLFVRWNFPPAGARGPRIFAEVAGGLLFTSQPVPVRTTTFNFIDQAGFGVRIEAGARHALLFGYRFQHISNGGRVKPNPGANFNFVYAGVSFIK
;
A
#
# COMPACT_ATOMS: atom_id res chain seq x y z
N MET A 1 -2.23 9.89 -18.25
CA MET A 1 -1.65 11.14 -17.71
C MET A 1 -2.60 11.93 -16.79
N LEU A 2 -3.91 11.93 -17.03
CA LEU A 2 -4.87 12.70 -16.19
C LEU A 2 -5.03 12.14 -14.77
N ILE A 3 -5.08 10.82 -14.61
CA ILE A 3 -5.30 10.14 -13.31
C ILE A 3 -4.11 10.34 -12.36
N LEU A 4 -2.87 10.31 -12.87
CA LEU A 4 -1.67 10.57 -12.08
C LEU A 4 -1.63 12.01 -11.55
N ARG A 5 -2.15 12.98 -12.32
CA ARG A 5 -2.29 14.36 -11.87
C ARG A 5 -3.37 14.54 -10.81
N LEU A 6 -4.43 13.75 -10.84
CA LEU A 6 -5.51 13.79 -9.84
C LEU A 6 -5.06 13.20 -8.48
N VAL A 7 -4.28 12.12 -8.48
CA VAL A 7 -3.74 11.52 -7.24
C VAL A 7 -2.71 12.46 -6.59
N LEU A 8 -1.86 13.13 -7.38
CA LEU A 8 -0.95 14.14 -6.85
C LEU A 8 -1.68 15.41 -6.37
N ALA A 9 -2.77 15.82 -7.02
CA ALA A 9 -3.55 16.99 -6.62
C ALA A 9 -4.29 16.79 -5.30
N LEU A 10 -4.80 15.60 -5.02
CA LEU A 10 -5.44 15.25 -3.74
C LEU A 10 -4.45 15.22 -2.57
N CYS A 11 -3.18 14.93 -2.81
CA CYS A 11 -2.13 15.00 -1.78
C CYS A 11 -1.73 16.44 -1.40
N PHE A 12 -1.97 17.44 -2.27
CA PHE A 12 -1.55 18.84 -2.06
C PHE A 12 -2.65 19.77 -1.51
N LEU A 13 -3.91 19.37 -1.50
CA LEU A 13 -5.03 20.20 -1.05
C LEU A 13 -5.23 20.26 0.48
N GLY A 14 -4.33 19.65 1.27
CA GLY A 14 -4.47 19.56 2.74
C GLY A 14 -3.55 20.46 3.57
N VAL A 15 -2.70 21.30 3.01
CA VAL A 15 -1.73 22.08 3.81
C VAL A 15 -1.71 23.55 3.41
N ALA A 16 -2.83 24.24 3.56
CA ALA A 16 -2.84 25.69 3.70
C ALA A 16 -3.09 26.00 5.19
N SER A 17 -2.03 26.06 5.99
CA SER A 17 -2.11 26.61 7.33
C SER A 17 -2.12 28.12 7.25
N PRO A 18 -3.05 28.82 7.95
CA PRO A 18 -2.99 30.26 8.09
C PRO A 18 -1.73 30.66 8.89
N PRO A 19 -1.17 31.86 8.69
CA PRO A 19 0.00 32.32 9.42
C PRO A 19 -0.31 32.36 10.92
N ALA A 20 0.50 31.67 11.70
CA ALA A 20 0.40 31.60 13.14
C ALA A 20 0.72 32.97 13.78
N SER A 21 -0.27 33.62 14.33
CA SER A 21 -0.06 34.65 15.36
C SER A 21 0.59 33.98 16.57
N GLY A 22 1.72 34.53 17.01
CA GLY A 22 2.54 33.95 18.06
C GLY A 22 1.78 33.74 19.37
N GLN A 23 1.51 32.47 19.67
CA GLN A 23 1.22 32.03 21.02
C GLN A 23 2.40 31.21 21.52
N ALA A 24 2.86 31.53 22.70
CA ALA A 24 3.89 30.80 23.45
C ALA A 24 3.61 29.30 23.43
N GLY A 25 4.61 28.55 22.96
CA GLY A 25 4.46 27.17 22.57
C GLY A 25 3.90 26.25 23.65
N SER A 26 2.77 25.65 23.35
CA SER A 26 2.42 24.37 23.94
C SER A 26 3.53 23.36 23.60
N PRO A 27 3.99 22.53 24.55
CA PRO A 27 5.00 21.51 24.24
C PRO A 27 4.52 20.67 23.07
N PRO A 28 5.42 20.29 22.14
CA PRO A 28 5.04 19.51 20.98
C PRO A 28 4.33 18.24 21.47
N ARG A 29 3.07 18.08 21.04
CA ARG A 29 2.25 16.92 21.38
C ARG A 29 3.03 15.68 20.96
N ALA A 30 3.44 14.86 21.92
CA ALA A 30 4.16 13.63 21.67
C ALA A 30 3.37 12.82 20.64
N SER A 31 4.02 12.38 19.57
CA SER A 31 3.43 11.42 18.63
C SER A 31 2.99 10.20 19.44
N MET A 32 1.76 9.71 19.22
CA MET A 32 1.34 8.47 19.89
C MET A 32 2.35 7.38 19.55
N PRO A 33 2.88 6.69 20.55
CA PRO A 33 3.82 5.62 20.31
C PRO A 33 3.13 4.53 19.46
N PHE A 34 3.81 4.09 18.43
CA PHE A 34 3.36 3.00 17.54
C PHE A 34 3.64 1.67 18.23
N GLU A 35 2.90 1.43 19.33
CA GLU A 35 3.12 0.36 20.30
C GLU A 35 2.24 -0.87 20.03
N LYS A 36 2.54 -1.96 20.71
CA LYS A 36 1.71 -3.17 20.70
C LYS A 36 0.26 -2.84 21.03
N GLY A 37 -0.65 -3.30 20.18
CA GLY A 37 -2.09 -3.06 20.30
C GLY A 37 -2.60 -1.87 19.49
N THR A 38 -1.74 -0.96 19.05
CA THR A 38 -2.13 0.15 18.16
C THR A 38 -2.80 -0.38 16.91
N VAL A 39 -3.92 0.23 16.54
CA VAL A 39 -4.65 -0.06 15.31
C VAL A 39 -4.37 1.06 14.30
N GLU A 40 -4.04 0.68 13.09
CA GLU A 40 -3.83 1.57 11.95
C GLU A 40 -4.87 1.30 10.87
N ILE A 41 -5.49 2.34 10.34
CA ILE A 41 -6.37 2.27 9.16
C ILE A 41 -5.72 3.12 8.08
N SER A 42 -5.60 2.58 6.86
CA SER A 42 -4.97 3.28 5.76
C SER A 42 -5.82 3.23 4.49
N VAL A 43 -5.72 4.29 3.70
CA VAL A 43 -6.27 4.34 2.33
C VAL A 43 -5.10 4.59 1.39
N LEU A 44 -4.96 3.71 0.41
CA LEU A 44 -3.86 3.73 -0.55
C LEU A 44 -4.39 3.79 -1.98
N GLY A 45 -3.62 4.42 -2.85
CA GLY A 45 -3.84 4.36 -4.29
C GLY A 45 -2.52 4.30 -5.04
N GLY A 46 -2.51 3.62 -6.19
CA GLY A 46 -1.27 3.49 -6.94
C GLY A 46 -1.44 2.86 -8.31
N THR A 47 -0.32 2.73 -9.00
CA THR A 47 -0.25 2.16 -10.34
C THR A 47 1.06 1.40 -10.55
N SER A 48 1.05 0.43 -11.47
CA SER A 48 2.28 -0.23 -11.88
C SER A 48 3.13 0.66 -12.78
N LEU A 49 4.44 0.50 -12.66
CA LEU A 49 5.43 1.13 -13.53
C LEU A 49 5.67 0.22 -14.76
N PRO A 50 5.81 0.80 -15.97
CA PRO A 50 6.10 0.04 -17.20
C PRO A 50 7.61 -0.31 -17.29
N ILE A 51 8.14 -0.97 -16.26
CA ILE A 51 9.53 -1.38 -16.17
C ILE A 51 9.63 -2.90 -16.10
N ALA A 52 10.60 -3.48 -16.79
CA ALA A 52 10.77 -4.93 -16.90
C ALA A 52 11.56 -5.56 -15.74
N LEU A 53 11.58 -4.94 -14.55
CA LEU A 53 12.20 -5.52 -13.37
C LEU A 53 11.45 -6.78 -12.93
N PHE A 54 12.17 -7.80 -12.48
CA PHE A 54 11.64 -9.07 -11.98
C PHE A 54 10.69 -9.78 -12.96
N ARG A 55 10.96 -9.71 -14.26
CA ARG A 55 10.09 -10.24 -15.33
C ARG A 55 8.69 -9.65 -15.32
N ALA A 56 8.54 -8.41 -14.90
CA ALA A 56 7.27 -7.71 -15.01
C ALA A 56 6.82 -7.61 -16.47
N THR A 57 5.51 -7.63 -16.66
CA THR A 57 4.86 -7.53 -17.97
C THR A 57 4.63 -6.05 -18.28
N PRO A 58 5.53 -5.36 -19.02
CA PRO A 58 5.49 -3.90 -19.16
C PRO A 58 4.26 -3.42 -19.95
N ASP A 59 3.70 -4.27 -20.81
CA ASP A 59 2.53 -3.93 -21.65
C ASP A 59 1.20 -3.99 -20.86
N HIS A 60 1.25 -4.46 -19.61
CA HIS A 60 0.11 -4.50 -18.72
C HIS A 60 0.26 -3.42 -17.64
N ASN A 61 -0.76 -2.62 -17.48
CA ASN A 61 -0.79 -1.59 -16.44
C ASN A 61 -1.87 -1.89 -15.41
N VAL A 62 -1.47 -1.93 -14.14
CA VAL A 62 -2.38 -2.10 -12.99
C VAL A 62 -2.59 -0.77 -12.30
N THR A 63 -3.84 -0.47 -11.94
CA THR A 63 -4.20 0.63 -11.04
C THR A 63 -5.10 0.07 -9.95
N MET A 64 -4.83 0.45 -8.70
CA MET A 64 -5.59 -0.03 -7.53
C MET A 64 -5.85 1.08 -6.54
N ALA A 65 -6.96 0.93 -5.79
CA ALA A 65 -7.22 1.65 -4.55
C ALA A 65 -7.61 0.65 -3.46
N SER A 66 -6.97 0.77 -2.29
CA SER A 66 -7.08 -0.19 -1.20
C SER A 66 -7.40 0.49 0.12
N PHE A 67 -8.12 -0.25 0.97
CA PHE A 67 -8.28 0.01 2.39
C PHE A 67 -7.48 -1.04 3.16
N GLN A 68 -6.70 -0.58 4.14
CA GLN A 68 -5.95 -1.47 5.02
C GLN A 68 -6.35 -1.22 6.47
N ILE A 69 -6.47 -2.28 7.22
CA ILE A 69 -6.54 -2.24 8.68
C ILE A 69 -5.46 -3.13 9.24
N GLY A 70 -4.66 -2.59 10.16
CA GLY A 70 -3.55 -3.30 10.79
C GLY A 70 -3.53 -3.14 12.28
N ARG A 71 -3.00 -4.13 12.98
CA ARG A 71 -2.73 -4.08 14.41
C ARG A 71 -1.28 -4.38 14.69
N VAL A 72 -0.65 -3.58 15.52
CA VAL A 72 0.70 -3.84 16.02
C VAL A 72 0.66 -5.03 16.96
N MET A 73 1.34 -6.12 16.58
CA MET A 73 1.36 -7.37 17.33
C MET A 73 2.53 -7.44 18.30
N SER A 74 3.65 -6.84 17.95
CA SER A 74 4.86 -6.81 18.77
C SER A 74 5.55 -5.46 18.64
N GLY A 75 6.19 -4.99 19.71
CA GLY A 75 7.07 -3.83 19.70
C GLY A 75 8.44 -4.22 20.27
N GLY A 76 9.50 -3.79 19.62
CA GLY A 76 10.87 -3.95 20.10
C GLY A 76 11.39 -2.71 20.82
N PRO A 77 12.45 -2.84 21.62
CA PRO A 77 13.00 -1.76 22.44
C PRO A 77 13.50 -0.56 21.62
N ASN A 78 13.83 -0.78 20.34
CA ASN A 78 14.33 0.26 19.42
C ASN A 78 13.22 0.89 18.57
N GLY A 79 11.93 0.66 18.90
CA GLY A 79 10.80 1.18 18.15
C GLY A 79 10.49 0.44 16.84
N ASN A 80 11.14 -0.71 16.59
CA ASN A 80 10.71 -1.62 15.54
C ASN A 80 9.41 -2.34 15.97
N ASN A 81 8.57 -2.70 15.03
CA ASN A 81 7.36 -3.47 15.32
C ASN A 81 6.89 -4.28 14.11
N VAL A 82 6.02 -5.24 14.41
CA VAL A 82 5.36 -6.08 13.42
C VAL A 82 3.86 -5.82 13.50
N GLN A 83 3.25 -5.57 12.36
CA GLN A 83 1.81 -5.47 12.19
C GLN A 83 1.27 -6.68 11.46
N LEU A 84 0.16 -7.21 11.94
CA LEU A 84 -0.73 -8.06 11.16
C LEU A 84 -1.80 -7.18 10.54
N MET A 85 -2.03 -7.32 9.26
CA MET A 85 -2.88 -6.44 8.47
C MET A 85 -3.87 -7.23 7.62
N LEU A 86 -4.98 -6.59 7.30
CA LEU A 86 -5.91 -6.97 6.25
C LEU A 86 -5.89 -5.87 5.19
N ASP A 87 -5.73 -6.26 3.92
CA ASP A 87 -5.87 -5.35 2.77
C ASP A 87 -7.12 -5.73 1.98
N VAL A 88 -7.98 -4.77 1.71
CA VAL A 88 -9.15 -4.90 0.84
C VAL A 88 -9.00 -3.90 -0.28
N THR A 89 -8.94 -4.38 -1.51
CA THR A 89 -8.81 -3.58 -2.73
C THR A 89 -10.12 -3.63 -3.51
N PRO A 90 -11.09 -2.75 -3.26
CA PRO A 90 -12.36 -2.74 -3.96
C PRO A 90 -12.25 -2.24 -5.41
N PHE A 91 -11.18 -1.51 -5.70
CA PHE A 91 -10.89 -1.06 -7.04
C PHE A 91 -9.55 -1.64 -7.50
N PHE A 92 -9.63 -2.59 -8.40
CA PHE A 92 -8.51 -3.17 -9.15
C PHE A 92 -8.81 -3.03 -10.63
N GLN A 93 -7.89 -2.51 -11.39
CA GLN A 93 -7.99 -2.40 -12.84
C GLN A 93 -6.66 -2.82 -13.46
N VAL A 94 -6.73 -3.69 -14.46
CA VAL A 94 -5.58 -4.03 -15.29
C VAL A 94 -5.92 -3.82 -16.76
N ARG A 95 -4.98 -3.27 -17.52
CA ARG A 95 -5.06 -3.13 -18.97
C ARG A 95 -4.26 -4.26 -19.61
N GLN A 96 -4.93 -5.13 -20.40
CA GLN A 96 -4.32 -6.32 -21.03
C GLN A 96 -5.21 -6.92 -22.15
N PRO A 97 -5.11 -6.65 -23.39
CA PRO A 97 -5.09 -5.36 -24.07
C PRO A 97 -6.31 -4.50 -23.71
N GLU A 98 -7.41 -5.12 -23.24
CA GLU A 98 -8.60 -4.44 -22.77
C GLU A 98 -8.51 -4.09 -21.28
N ILE A 99 -9.42 -3.26 -20.81
CA ILE A 99 -9.54 -2.91 -19.40
C ILE A 99 -10.35 -3.98 -18.68
N VAL A 100 -9.70 -4.71 -17.78
CA VAL A 100 -10.32 -5.67 -16.87
C VAL A 100 -10.42 -5.06 -15.48
N ARG A 101 -11.59 -5.16 -14.86
CA ARG A 101 -11.85 -4.67 -13.51
C ARG A 101 -11.97 -5.83 -12.53
N GLY A 102 -11.69 -5.55 -11.27
CA GLY A 102 -11.76 -6.56 -10.23
C GLY A 102 -11.68 -5.99 -8.83
N ALA A 103 -11.61 -6.89 -7.88
CA ALA A 103 -11.37 -6.60 -6.47
C ALA A 103 -10.49 -7.69 -5.87
N SER A 104 -9.75 -7.36 -4.82
CA SER A 104 -8.93 -8.32 -4.09
C SER A 104 -9.04 -8.17 -2.58
N VAL A 105 -8.70 -9.23 -1.88
CA VAL A 105 -8.54 -9.26 -0.44
C VAL A 105 -7.26 -10.00 -0.09
N SER A 106 -6.42 -9.42 0.76
CA SER A 106 -5.19 -10.05 1.26
C SER A 106 -5.28 -10.18 2.78
N PRO A 107 -5.79 -11.31 3.28
CA PRO A 107 -5.93 -11.57 4.72
C PRO A 107 -4.60 -11.96 5.37
N LEU A 108 -3.64 -12.45 4.59
CA LEU A 108 -2.29 -12.79 5.03
C LEU A 108 -1.35 -11.65 4.69
N PHE A 109 -1.33 -10.64 5.54
CA PHE A 109 -0.49 -9.47 5.30
C PHE A 109 0.29 -9.11 6.57
N VAL A 110 1.61 -9.07 6.45
CA VAL A 110 2.54 -8.71 7.53
C VAL A 110 3.36 -7.51 7.09
N ARG A 111 3.48 -6.51 7.95
CA ARG A 111 4.35 -5.35 7.79
C ARG A 111 5.32 -5.27 8.95
N TRP A 112 6.62 -5.17 8.65
CA TRP A 112 7.69 -4.87 9.59
C TRP A 112 8.03 -3.40 9.50
N ASN A 113 7.84 -2.68 10.57
CA ASN A 113 8.23 -1.28 10.68
C ASN A 113 9.58 -1.20 11.40
N PHE A 114 10.55 -0.60 10.76
CA PHE A 114 11.88 -0.36 11.32
C PHE A 114 11.88 0.88 12.23
N PRO A 115 12.90 1.07 13.07
CA PRO A 115 13.03 2.27 13.88
C PRO A 115 12.99 3.53 13.02
N PRO A 116 12.43 4.64 13.52
CA PRO A 116 12.44 5.90 12.80
C PRO A 116 13.87 6.45 12.70
N ALA A 117 14.16 7.18 11.65
CA ALA A 117 15.43 7.89 11.46
C ALA A 117 15.50 9.11 12.39
N GLY A 118 15.82 8.89 13.69
CA GLY A 118 15.76 9.90 14.75
C GLY A 118 14.35 10.06 15.34
N ALA A 119 14.20 10.99 16.29
CA ALA A 119 12.99 11.13 17.12
C ALA A 119 11.70 11.44 16.32
N ARG A 120 11.81 12.04 15.15
CA ARG A 120 10.68 12.43 14.28
C ARG A 120 10.94 12.12 12.81
N GLY A 121 11.95 11.31 12.53
CA GLY A 121 12.32 10.95 11.17
C GLY A 121 11.33 9.98 10.51
N PRO A 122 11.46 9.79 9.20
CA PRO A 122 10.67 8.81 8.48
C PRO A 122 10.96 7.40 9.00
N ARG A 123 9.95 6.56 8.96
CA ARG A 123 10.04 5.14 9.31
C ARG A 123 9.98 4.31 8.03
N ILE A 124 10.99 3.51 7.80
CA ILE A 124 10.98 2.53 6.72
C ILE A 124 10.14 1.33 7.16
N PHE A 125 9.48 0.68 6.23
CA PHE A 125 8.83 -0.60 6.46
C PHE A 125 9.09 -1.57 5.30
N ALA A 126 9.02 -2.87 5.60
CA ALA A 126 8.94 -3.95 4.62
C ALA A 126 7.62 -4.67 4.79
N GLU A 127 7.08 -5.23 3.71
CA GLU A 127 5.78 -5.90 3.75
C GLU A 127 5.72 -7.09 2.82
N VAL A 128 4.94 -8.11 3.23
CA VAL A 128 4.57 -9.26 2.41
C VAL A 128 3.09 -9.53 2.58
N ALA A 129 2.42 -9.91 1.50
CA ALA A 129 1.02 -10.25 1.53
C ALA A 129 0.70 -11.38 0.54
N GLY A 130 -0.26 -12.23 0.93
CA GLY A 130 -0.90 -13.21 0.08
C GLY A 130 -2.42 -13.00 0.09
N GLY A 131 -3.03 -13.03 -1.09
CA GLY A 131 -4.45 -12.72 -1.23
C GLY A 131 -5.14 -13.39 -2.41
N LEU A 132 -6.41 -13.07 -2.52
CA LEU A 132 -7.33 -13.55 -3.55
C LEU A 132 -7.74 -12.37 -4.42
N LEU A 133 -7.73 -12.58 -5.74
CA LEU A 133 -8.13 -11.59 -6.74
C LEU A 133 -9.29 -12.16 -7.58
N PHE A 134 -10.34 -11.38 -7.69
CA PHE A 134 -11.51 -11.66 -8.55
C PHE A 134 -11.59 -10.58 -9.63
N THR A 135 -11.71 -11.00 -10.88
CA THR A 135 -11.72 -10.09 -12.03
C THR A 135 -12.88 -10.39 -12.97
N SER A 136 -13.34 -9.37 -13.70
CA SER A 136 -14.43 -9.48 -14.66
C SER A 136 -14.10 -10.34 -15.88
N GLN A 137 -12.82 -10.50 -16.19
CA GLN A 137 -12.28 -11.32 -17.26
C GLN A 137 -10.98 -11.97 -16.80
N PRO A 138 -10.49 -13.04 -17.46
CA PRO A 138 -9.24 -13.72 -17.10
C PRO A 138 -8.02 -12.78 -17.03
N VAL A 139 -7.22 -12.92 -15.98
CA VAL A 139 -5.95 -12.18 -15.77
C VAL A 139 -4.85 -13.17 -15.37
N PRO A 140 -3.77 -13.33 -16.14
CA PRO A 140 -3.56 -12.85 -17.53
C PRO A 140 -4.58 -13.41 -18.52
N VAL A 141 -4.59 -12.88 -19.75
CA VAL A 141 -5.44 -13.38 -20.84
C VAL A 141 -5.29 -14.89 -20.98
N ARG A 142 -6.41 -15.61 -21.20
CA ARG A 142 -6.51 -17.07 -21.33
C ARG A 142 -6.21 -17.86 -20.05
N THR A 143 -6.36 -17.25 -18.88
CA THR A 143 -6.22 -17.94 -17.60
C THR A 143 -7.58 -18.03 -16.88
N THR A 144 -7.72 -17.45 -15.69
CA THR A 144 -8.94 -17.50 -14.88
C THR A 144 -9.34 -16.12 -14.38
N THR A 145 -10.60 -15.96 -14.00
CA THR A 145 -11.13 -14.77 -13.33
C THR A 145 -10.89 -14.79 -11.81
N PHE A 146 -10.54 -15.95 -11.26
CA PHE A 146 -10.12 -16.10 -9.88
C PHE A 146 -8.64 -16.45 -9.83
N ASN A 147 -7.86 -15.61 -9.16
CA ASN A 147 -6.42 -15.74 -9.05
C ASN A 147 -5.96 -15.52 -7.61
N PHE A 148 -4.72 -15.93 -7.34
CA PHE A 148 -3.97 -15.51 -6.16
C PHE A 148 -3.19 -14.25 -6.52
N ILE A 149 -3.00 -13.38 -5.54
CA ILE A 149 -2.16 -12.19 -5.64
C ILE A 149 -1.15 -12.21 -4.50
N ASP A 150 0.11 -12.42 -4.83
CA ASP A 150 1.21 -12.41 -3.87
C ASP A 150 1.96 -11.09 -4.01
N GLN A 151 2.34 -10.50 -2.89
CA GLN A 151 2.95 -9.18 -2.86
C GLN A 151 4.14 -9.17 -1.89
N ALA A 152 5.22 -8.51 -2.29
CA ALA A 152 6.34 -8.20 -1.42
C ALA A 152 6.84 -6.78 -1.73
N GLY A 153 7.17 -6.01 -0.71
CA GLY A 153 7.52 -4.62 -0.93
C GLY A 153 8.16 -3.93 0.27
N PHE A 154 8.39 -2.66 0.08
CA PHE A 154 8.92 -1.76 1.09
C PHE A 154 8.36 -0.35 0.88
N GLY A 155 8.47 0.47 1.91
CA GLY A 155 8.01 1.83 1.82
C GLY A 155 8.52 2.70 2.95
N VAL A 156 8.00 3.92 2.97
CA VAL A 156 8.30 4.95 3.95
C VAL A 156 7.00 5.46 4.54
N ARG A 157 6.96 5.56 5.85
CA ARG A 157 5.94 6.21 6.64
C ARG A 157 6.49 7.54 7.16
N ILE A 158 5.77 8.62 6.90
CA ILE A 158 6.10 9.97 7.35
C ILE A 158 4.99 10.45 8.27
N GLU A 159 5.30 10.69 9.55
CA GLU A 159 4.31 11.18 10.51
C GLU A 159 3.87 12.60 10.14
N ALA A 160 2.56 12.80 9.96
CA ALA A 160 1.94 14.07 9.59
C ALA A 160 1.12 14.66 10.76
N GLY A 161 1.40 14.23 11.99
CA GLY A 161 0.73 14.65 13.21
C GLY A 161 0.70 13.51 14.24
N ALA A 162 -0.06 13.71 15.32
CA ALA A 162 -0.13 12.72 16.40
C ALA A 162 -0.81 11.39 15.99
N ARG A 163 -1.69 11.42 14.98
CA ARG A 163 -2.52 10.27 14.61
C ARG A 163 -2.59 10.01 13.10
N HIS A 164 -1.82 10.74 12.31
CA HIS A 164 -1.85 10.65 10.85
C HIS A 164 -0.45 10.43 10.31
N ALA A 165 -0.34 9.69 9.22
CA ALA A 165 0.90 9.58 8.48
C ALA A 165 0.63 9.51 6.98
N LEU A 166 1.63 9.91 6.20
CA LEU A 166 1.72 9.65 4.77
C LEU A 166 2.48 8.36 4.55
N LEU A 167 2.00 7.56 3.62
CA LEU A 167 2.62 6.31 3.20
C LEU A 167 3.03 6.41 1.74
N PHE A 168 4.25 6.00 1.45
CA PHE A 168 4.75 5.84 0.09
C PHE A 168 5.43 4.48 0.00
N GLY A 169 5.15 3.73 -1.05
CA GLY A 169 5.73 2.40 -1.14
C GLY A 169 5.80 1.85 -2.55
N TYR A 170 6.57 0.78 -2.63
CA TYR A 170 6.73 -0.06 -3.79
C TYR A 170 6.34 -1.49 -3.40
N ARG A 171 5.63 -2.18 -4.30
CA ARG A 171 5.32 -3.61 -4.22
C ARG A 171 5.64 -4.30 -5.53
N PHE A 172 6.36 -5.37 -5.46
CA PHE A 172 6.30 -6.40 -6.47
C PHE A 172 5.03 -7.21 -6.26
N GLN A 173 4.25 -7.41 -7.30
CA GLN A 173 3.01 -8.17 -7.28
C GLN A 173 3.09 -9.30 -8.29
N HIS A 174 2.72 -10.50 -7.86
CA HIS A 174 2.56 -11.68 -8.70
C HIS A 174 1.10 -12.12 -8.71
N ILE A 175 0.52 -12.27 -9.91
CA ILE A 175 -0.84 -12.77 -10.10
C ILE A 175 -0.76 -14.09 -10.83
N SER A 176 -1.38 -15.13 -10.27
CA SER A 176 -1.47 -16.45 -10.92
C SER A 176 -2.69 -17.22 -10.42
N ASN A 177 -3.11 -18.22 -11.19
CA ASN A 177 -4.18 -19.12 -10.76
C ASN A 177 -3.69 -20.28 -9.87
N GLY A 178 -2.43 -20.25 -9.41
CA GLY A 178 -1.83 -21.31 -8.59
C GLY A 178 -1.67 -22.66 -9.31
N GLY A 179 -1.67 -22.67 -10.64
CA GLY A 179 -1.58 -23.91 -11.44
C GLY A 179 -2.87 -24.72 -11.51
N ARG A 180 -4.00 -24.19 -11.02
CA ARG A 180 -5.31 -24.87 -11.03
C ARG A 180 -5.89 -25.08 -12.43
N VAL A 181 -5.54 -24.19 -13.33
CA VAL A 181 -5.92 -24.25 -14.75
C VAL A 181 -4.70 -23.95 -15.60
N LYS A 182 -4.55 -24.67 -16.72
CA LYS A 182 -3.48 -24.39 -17.69
C LYS A 182 -4.04 -23.68 -18.94
N PRO A 183 -3.29 -22.73 -19.50
CA PRO A 183 -1.96 -22.27 -19.09
C PRO A 183 -1.99 -21.43 -17.82
N ASN A 184 -0.86 -21.37 -17.08
CA ASN A 184 -0.68 -20.46 -15.94
C ASN A 184 0.64 -19.68 -16.11
N PRO A 185 0.71 -18.74 -17.05
CA PRO A 185 1.92 -17.94 -17.27
C PRO A 185 2.25 -16.99 -16.10
N GLY A 186 1.24 -16.66 -15.29
CA GLY A 186 1.33 -15.61 -14.30
C GLY A 186 1.48 -14.21 -14.91
N ALA A 187 1.37 -13.18 -14.08
CA ALA A 187 1.71 -11.80 -14.44
C ALA A 187 2.39 -11.12 -13.27
N ASN A 188 3.45 -10.36 -13.54
CA ASN A 188 4.23 -9.65 -12.54
C ASN A 188 4.13 -8.14 -12.78
N PHE A 189 4.03 -7.39 -11.69
CA PHE A 189 3.90 -5.93 -11.73
C PHE A 189 4.82 -5.26 -10.72
N ASN A 190 5.45 -4.18 -11.13
CA ASN A 190 6.17 -3.25 -10.27
C ASN A 190 5.24 -2.11 -9.88
N PHE A 191 4.60 -2.19 -8.74
CA PHE A 191 3.55 -1.29 -8.30
C PHE A 191 4.09 -0.25 -7.33
N VAL A 192 3.77 1.03 -7.56
CA VAL A 192 4.06 2.13 -6.63
C VAL A 192 2.76 2.72 -6.11
N TYR A 193 2.74 3.09 -4.84
CA TYR A 193 1.56 3.63 -4.19
C TYR A 193 1.88 4.78 -3.26
N ALA A 194 0.87 5.59 -3.03
CA ALA A 194 0.85 6.58 -1.96
C ALA A 194 -0.47 6.46 -1.19
N GLY A 195 -0.49 6.95 0.05
CA GLY A 195 -1.68 6.93 0.86
C GLY A 195 -1.56 7.68 2.15
N VAL A 196 -2.65 7.63 2.90
CA VAL A 196 -2.75 8.21 4.24
C VAL A 196 -3.12 7.13 5.24
N SER A 197 -2.59 7.24 6.44
CA SER A 197 -2.94 6.35 7.54
C SER A 197 -3.37 7.11 8.77
N PHE A 198 -4.21 6.46 9.57
CA PHE A 198 -4.80 6.96 10.80
C PHE A 198 -4.54 5.94 11.91
N ILE A 199 -4.06 6.42 13.05
CA ILE A 199 -3.78 5.59 14.23
C ILE A 199 -4.87 5.82 15.28
N LYS A 200 -5.32 4.70 15.85
CA LYS A 200 -6.28 4.69 16.96
C LYS A 200 -5.71 3.95 18.16
#